data_90f1c75dfd0878cc7e8b034bd6cca938
#
_entry.id   90f1c75dfd0878cc7e8b034bd6cca938
#
_cell.length_a   1.000
_cell.length_b   1.000
_cell.length_c   1.000
_cell.angle_alpha   90.00
_cell.angle_beta   90.00
_cell.angle_gamma   90.00
#
_symmetry.space_group_name_H-M   'P 1'
#
loop_
_entity.id
_entity.type
_entity.pdbx_description
1 polymer ?
#
loop_
_entity_poly.entity_id
_entity_poly.type
_entity_poly.pdbx_seq_one_letter_code
_entity_poly.pdbx_strand_id
1 'polypeptide(L)'
;MSYSKIKWAVIFHEKFSLEFDELALEVQDELLSQMVFLEEFGPQLGRPRVDTLKGSSYSNMKELRFQAANGVWRVAFAYDPKRQAILLVSGNKAGVSEKRFYRELIRKADDRFSDYLQSLNED
;
A
#
# COMPACT_ATOMS: atom_id res chain seq x y z
N MET A 1 -29.37 5.24 18.56
CA MET A 1 -28.20 4.43 18.89
C MET A 1 -27.15 4.53 17.78
N SER A 2 -25.96 4.88 18.15
CA SER A 2 -24.88 4.97 17.16
C SER A 2 -23.98 3.75 17.28
N TYR A 3 -23.50 3.29 16.14
CA TYR A 3 -22.53 2.21 16.10
C TYR A 3 -21.17 2.79 15.85
N SER A 4 -20.22 2.43 16.69
CA SER A 4 -18.83 2.72 16.40
C SER A 4 -18.36 1.72 15.35
N LYS A 5 -18.13 2.19 14.15
CA LYS A 5 -17.51 1.36 13.14
C LYS A 5 -16.04 1.19 13.51
N ILE A 6 -15.58 -0.05 13.55
CA ILE A 6 -14.15 -0.31 13.78
C ILE A 6 -13.45 0.00 12.48
N LYS A 7 -12.63 1.03 12.50
CA LYS A 7 -11.82 1.41 11.34
C LYS A 7 -10.50 0.67 11.37
N TRP A 8 -9.96 0.44 10.19
CA TRP A 8 -8.64 -0.15 10.04
C TRP A 8 -7.59 0.95 10.18
N ALA A 9 -6.54 0.70 10.94
CA ALA A 9 -5.41 1.60 10.97
C ALA A 9 -4.64 1.45 9.64
N VAL A 10 -4.18 2.58 9.09
CA VAL A 10 -3.38 2.59 7.88
C VAL A 10 -2.10 3.33 8.23
N ILE A 11 -0.98 2.65 8.15
CA ILE A 11 0.31 3.23 8.54
C ILE A 11 1.32 3.06 7.41
N PHE A 12 2.32 3.92 7.41
CA PHE A 12 3.42 3.86 6.45
C PHE A 12 4.58 3.06 7.05
N HIS A 13 5.14 2.16 6.25
CA HIS A 13 6.45 1.61 6.57
C HIS A 13 7.45 2.77 6.67
N GLU A 14 8.41 2.68 7.56
CA GLU A 14 9.34 3.79 7.80
C GLU A 14 10.07 4.26 6.55
N LYS A 15 10.46 3.34 5.67
CA LYS A 15 11.12 3.70 4.40
C LYS A 15 10.15 4.38 3.45
N PHE A 16 8.91 3.90 3.41
CA PHE A 16 7.89 4.52 2.56
C PHE A 16 7.53 5.92 3.07
N SER A 17 7.50 6.11 4.37
CA SER A 17 7.23 7.43 4.95
C SER A 17 8.19 8.49 4.40
N LEU A 18 9.47 8.15 4.31
CA LEU A 18 10.47 9.05 3.77
C LEU A 18 10.28 9.29 2.27
N GLU A 19 9.96 8.24 1.54
CA GLU A 19 9.72 8.33 0.10
C GLU A 19 8.46 9.12 -0.21
N PHE A 20 7.44 8.99 0.61
CA PHE A 20 6.19 9.74 0.46
C PHE A 20 6.43 11.24 0.49
N ASP A 21 7.31 11.70 1.39
CA ASP A 21 7.63 13.12 1.51
C ASP A 21 8.26 13.70 0.24
N GLU A 22 8.86 12.86 -0.59
CA GLU A 22 9.49 13.26 -1.84
C GLU A 22 8.54 13.20 -3.04
N LEU A 23 7.33 12.66 -2.88
CA LEU A 23 6.36 12.59 -3.96
C LEU A 23 5.77 13.97 -4.26
N ALA A 24 5.36 14.18 -5.52
CA ALA A 24 4.65 15.39 -5.89
C ALA A 24 3.39 15.55 -5.03
N LEU A 25 3.05 16.79 -4.71
CA LEU A 25 1.92 17.07 -3.83
C LEU A 25 0.61 16.46 -4.32
N GLU A 26 0.36 16.48 -5.64
CA GLU A 26 -0.84 15.86 -6.21
C GLU A 26 -0.91 14.37 -5.92
N VAL A 27 0.24 13.69 -5.97
CA VAL A 27 0.31 12.25 -5.69
C VAL A 27 0.08 12.00 -4.21
N GLN A 28 0.68 12.81 -3.34
CA GLN A 28 0.47 12.71 -1.90
C GLN A 28 -1.01 12.88 -1.54
N ASP A 29 -1.64 13.91 -2.10
CA ASP A 29 -3.04 14.21 -1.82
C ASP A 29 -3.95 13.07 -2.27
N GLU A 30 -3.71 12.51 -3.46
CA GLU A 30 -4.53 11.42 -3.96
C GLU A 30 -4.35 10.16 -3.12
N LEU A 31 -3.10 9.86 -2.72
CA LEU A 31 -2.87 8.72 -1.85
C LEU A 31 -3.59 8.87 -0.51
N LEU A 32 -3.53 10.05 0.09
CA LEU A 32 -4.23 10.30 1.35
C LEU A 32 -5.73 10.09 1.20
N SER A 33 -6.31 10.52 0.06
CA SER A 33 -7.72 10.28 -0.23
C SER A 33 -8.04 8.80 -0.33
N GLN A 34 -7.17 8.03 -0.99
CA GLN A 34 -7.35 6.58 -1.11
C GLN A 34 -7.24 5.87 0.23
N MET A 35 -6.38 6.37 1.11
CA MET A 35 -6.21 5.79 2.45
C MET A 35 -7.49 5.86 3.28
N VAL A 36 -8.33 6.86 3.05
CA VAL A 36 -9.63 6.97 3.73
C VAL A 36 -10.50 5.74 3.43
N PHE A 37 -10.47 5.26 2.19
CA PHE A 37 -11.22 4.06 1.82
C PHE A 37 -10.65 2.81 2.50
N LEU A 38 -9.33 2.73 2.64
CA LEU A 38 -8.72 1.61 3.36
C LEU A 38 -9.12 1.60 4.83
N GLU A 39 -9.14 2.76 5.46
CA GLU A 39 -9.57 2.89 6.85
C GLU A 39 -11.02 2.45 7.04
N GLU A 40 -11.88 2.82 6.10
CA GLU A 40 -13.31 2.57 6.21
C GLU A 40 -13.67 1.12 5.90
N PHE A 41 -13.09 0.54 4.84
CA PHE A 41 -13.52 -0.75 4.32
C PHE A 41 -12.53 -1.88 4.58
N GLY A 42 -11.26 -1.57 4.86
CA GLY A 42 -10.26 -2.60 5.15
C GLY A 42 -10.16 -3.66 4.06
N PRO A 43 -10.04 -4.94 4.44
CA PRO A 43 -9.88 -6.02 3.45
C PRO A 43 -11.07 -6.20 2.49
N GLN A 44 -12.21 -5.60 2.77
CA GLN A 44 -13.36 -5.66 1.87
C GLN A 44 -13.19 -4.76 0.65
N LEU A 45 -12.26 -3.79 0.72
CA LEU A 45 -12.00 -2.90 -0.39
C LEU A 45 -11.35 -3.69 -1.53
N GLY A 46 -11.98 -3.68 -2.69
CA GLY A 46 -11.53 -4.42 -3.85
C GLY A 46 -11.45 -3.54 -5.08
N ARG A 47 -11.51 -4.17 -6.25
CA ARG A 47 -11.44 -3.47 -7.52
C ARG A 47 -12.53 -2.41 -7.63
N PRO A 48 -12.23 -1.30 -8.30
CA PRO A 48 -10.99 -1.01 -9.03
C PRO A 48 -9.86 -0.43 -8.18
N ARG A 49 -10.12 -0.08 -6.93
CA ARG A 49 -9.14 0.60 -6.08
C ARG A 49 -8.02 -0.30 -5.56
N VAL A 50 -8.36 -1.54 -5.25
CA VAL A 50 -7.43 -2.50 -4.67
C VAL A 50 -7.52 -3.82 -5.41
N ASP A 51 -6.38 -4.43 -5.64
CA ASP A 51 -6.31 -5.76 -6.22
C ASP A 51 -5.20 -6.55 -5.51
N THR A 52 -5.23 -7.86 -5.67
CA THR A 52 -4.17 -8.72 -5.15
C THR A 52 -2.90 -8.52 -5.97
N LEU A 53 -1.77 -8.38 -5.29
CA LEU A 53 -0.47 -8.25 -5.93
C LEU A 53 0.10 -9.65 -6.15
N LYS A 54 -0.16 -10.21 -7.31
CA LYS A 54 0.26 -11.57 -7.65
C LYS A 54 1.78 -11.64 -7.81
N GLY A 55 2.38 -12.72 -7.34
CA GLY A 55 3.82 -12.90 -7.42
C GLY A 55 4.57 -12.56 -6.15
N SER A 56 3.88 -11.98 -5.17
CA SER A 56 4.47 -11.74 -3.85
C SER A 56 4.65 -13.05 -3.09
N SER A 57 5.64 -13.09 -2.21
CA SER A 57 5.82 -14.19 -1.26
C SER A 57 4.72 -14.22 -0.20
N TYR A 58 3.96 -13.13 -0.09
CA TYR A 58 2.88 -13.02 0.88
C TYR A 58 1.54 -13.03 0.15
N SER A 59 0.68 -13.98 0.50
CA SER A 59 -0.63 -14.13 -0.15
C SER A 59 -1.56 -12.95 0.12
N ASN A 60 -1.30 -12.20 1.19
CA ASN A 60 -2.10 -11.02 1.55
C ASN A 60 -1.51 -9.70 1.04
N MET A 61 -0.52 -9.77 0.15
CA MET A 61 0.02 -8.56 -0.46
C MET A 61 -0.96 -8.02 -1.49
N LYS A 62 -1.25 -6.72 -1.39
CA LYS A 62 -2.22 -6.02 -2.21
C LYS A 62 -1.58 -4.82 -2.89
N GLU A 63 -2.24 -4.31 -3.92
CA GLU A 63 -1.87 -3.04 -4.54
C GLU A 63 -3.05 -2.09 -4.50
N LEU A 64 -2.77 -0.88 -4.10
CA LEU A 64 -3.70 0.24 -4.18
C LEU A 64 -3.44 0.94 -5.52
N ARG A 65 -4.51 1.26 -6.25
CA ARG A 65 -4.42 1.71 -7.65
C ARG A 65 -5.09 3.07 -7.81
N PHE A 66 -4.35 4.02 -8.35
CA PHE A 66 -4.92 5.34 -8.63
C PHE A 66 -4.09 6.06 -9.70
N GLN A 67 -4.63 7.17 -10.18
CA GLN A 67 -3.96 8.05 -11.14
C GLN A 67 -3.80 9.43 -10.51
N ALA A 68 -2.65 10.05 -10.75
CA ALA A 68 -2.38 11.40 -10.27
C ALA A 68 -1.20 11.98 -11.06
N ALA A 69 -1.23 13.29 -11.31
CA ALA A 69 -0.13 14.00 -11.95
C ALA A 69 0.32 13.31 -13.26
N ASN A 70 -0.64 12.88 -14.07
CA ASN A 70 -0.41 12.16 -15.34
C ASN A 70 0.30 10.83 -15.16
N GLY A 71 0.37 10.30 -13.95
CA GLY A 71 0.98 9.02 -13.64
C GLY A 71 -0.05 7.94 -13.35
N VAL A 72 0.40 6.69 -13.45
CA VAL A 72 -0.41 5.51 -13.13
C VAL A 72 0.23 4.86 -11.91
N TRP A 73 -0.33 5.12 -10.75
CA TRP A 73 0.30 4.81 -9.48
C TRP A 73 -0.18 3.50 -8.89
N ARG A 74 0.76 2.80 -8.29
CA ARG A 74 0.50 1.57 -7.53
C ARG A 74 1.21 1.69 -6.20
N VAL A 75 0.51 1.36 -5.12
CA VAL A 75 1.11 1.33 -3.78
C VAL A 75 0.91 -0.06 -3.20
N ALA A 76 2.00 -0.78 -2.98
CA ALA A 76 1.94 -2.11 -2.40
C ALA A 76 1.72 -1.99 -0.90
N PHE A 77 0.81 -2.81 -0.38
CA PHE A 77 0.52 -2.84 1.05
C PHE A 77 0.07 -4.23 1.47
N ALA A 78 0.10 -4.50 2.75
CA ALA A 78 -0.39 -5.75 3.30
C ALA A 78 -1.00 -5.51 4.68
N TYR A 79 -1.93 -6.37 5.08
CA TYR A 79 -2.51 -6.32 6.41
C TYR A 79 -1.66 -7.14 7.37
N ASP A 80 -1.39 -6.60 8.53
CA ASP A 80 -0.64 -7.28 9.58
C ASP A 80 -1.58 -8.00 10.55
N PRO A 81 -1.03 -8.79 11.49
CA PRO A 81 -1.87 -9.49 12.46
C PRO A 81 -2.64 -8.57 13.43
N LYS A 82 -2.26 -7.31 13.50
CA LYS A 82 -2.88 -6.33 14.41
C LYS A 82 -3.98 -5.52 13.74
N ARG A 83 -4.48 -5.96 12.58
CA ARG A 83 -5.54 -5.28 11.82
C ARG A 83 -5.10 -3.91 11.31
N GLN A 84 -3.87 -3.83 10.84
CA GLN A 84 -3.33 -2.61 10.26
C GLN A 84 -2.94 -2.85 8.80
N ALA A 85 -3.21 -1.86 7.95
CA ALA A 85 -2.71 -1.87 6.58
C ALA A 85 -1.35 -1.15 6.57
N ILE A 86 -0.31 -1.85 6.17
CA ILE A 86 1.04 -1.28 6.12
C ILE A 86 1.35 -0.92 4.68
N LEU A 87 1.44 0.36 4.38
CA LEU A 87 1.82 0.85 3.06
C LEU A 87 3.34 0.76 2.92
N LEU A 88 3.80 0.04 1.90
CA LEU A 88 5.19 -0.42 1.83
C LEU A 88 6.04 0.32 0.81
N VAL A 89 5.50 0.54 -0.38
CA VAL A 89 6.27 1.15 -1.48
C VAL A 89 5.30 1.60 -2.56
N SER A 90 5.64 2.70 -3.22
CA SER A 90 4.87 3.21 -4.35
C SER A 90 5.70 3.16 -5.63
N GLY A 91 5.01 3.17 -6.76
CA GLY A 91 5.65 3.31 -8.05
C GLY A 91 4.70 3.85 -9.09
N ASN A 92 5.24 4.55 -10.07
CA ASN A 92 4.51 5.05 -11.23
C ASN A 92 4.83 4.13 -12.39
N LYS A 93 3.81 3.39 -12.89
CA LYS A 93 4.07 2.43 -13.97
C LYS A 93 3.91 3.03 -15.38
N ALA A 94 3.61 4.31 -15.49
CA ALA A 94 3.50 4.96 -16.78
C ALA A 94 4.84 4.92 -17.51
N GLY A 95 4.83 4.46 -18.77
CA GLY A 95 6.03 4.43 -19.60
C GLY A 95 7.05 3.36 -19.23
N VAL A 96 6.68 2.40 -18.39
CA VAL A 96 7.57 1.32 -17.97
C VAL A 96 6.96 -0.02 -18.37
N SER A 97 7.81 -0.99 -18.73
CA SER A 97 7.38 -2.36 -18.98
C SER A 97 6.65 -2.87 -17.73
N GLU A 98 5.43 -3.38 -17.91
CA GLU A 98 4.61 -3.85 -16.79
C GLU A 98 5.32 -4.97 -16.01
N LYS A 99 5.93 -5.91 -16.73
CA LYS A 99 6.65 -7.01 -16.10
C LYS A 99 7.80 -6.52 -15.22
N ARG A 100 8.59 -5.58 -15.73
CA ARG A 100 9.71 -5.01 -14.99
C ARG A 100 9.23 -4.20 -13.81
N PHE A 101 8.17 -3.41 -14.01
CA PHE A 101 7.60 -2.58 -12.96
C PHE A 101 7.18 -3.44 -11.76
N TYR A 102 6.38 -4.48 -12.01
CA TYR A 102 5.87 -5.31 -10.92
C TYR A 102 6.95 -6.14 -10.25
N ARG A 103 7.95 -6.59 -11.00
CA ARG A 103 9.07 -7.31 -10.39
C ARG A 103 9.77 -6.46 -9.33
N GLU A 104 10.04 -5.20 -9.65
CA GLU A 104 10.70 -4.29 -8.72
C GLU A 104 9.80 -3.91 -7.55
N LEU A 105 8.53 -3.62 -7.83
CA LEU A 105 7.57 -3.27 -6.79
C LEU A 105 7.41 -4.39 -5.77
N ILE A 106 7.22 -5.61 -6.27
CA ILE A 106 7.03 -6.80 -5.42
C ILE A 106 8.28 -7.07 -4.59
N ARG A 107 9.46 -6.97 -5.20
CA ARG A 107 10.71 -7.22 -4.48
C ARG A 107 10.85 -6.29 -3.28
N LYS A 108 10.62 -5.00 -3.49
CA LYS A 108 10.71 -4.01 -2.41
C LYS A 108 9.62 -4.23 -1.36
N ALA A 109 8.40 -4.51 -1.83
CA ALA A 109 7.27 -4.74 -0.91
C ALA A 109 7.53 -5.94 -0.01
N ASP A 110 7.97 -7.05 -0.60
CA ASP A 110 8.24 -8.27 0.17
C ASP A 110 9.36 -8.05 1.19
N ASP A 111 10.45 -7.42 0.77
CA ASP A 111 11.57 -7.13 1.68
C ASP A 111 11.12 -6.27 2.86
N ARG A 112 10.37 -5.21 2.58
CA ARG A 112 9.92 -4.28 3.61
C ARG A 112 8.91 -4.91 4.55
N PHE A 113 8.00 -5.74 4.01
CA PHE A 113 7.02 -6.41 4.86
C PHE A 113 7.69 -7.47 5.75
N SER A 114 8.69 -8.18 5.24
CA SER A 114 9.48 -9.11 6.03
C SER A 114 10.15 -8.39 7.20
N ASP A 115 10.79 -7.25 6.93
CA ASP A 115 11.43 -6.44 7.97
C ASP A 115 10.42 -5.97 9.00
N TYR A 116 9.26 -5.53 8.55
CA TYR A 116 8.20 -5.06 9.43
C TYR A 116 7.72 -6.18 10.35
N LEU A 117 7.42 -7.35 9.78
CA LEU A 117 6.96 -8.49 10.57
C LEU A 117 8.00 -8.93 11.59
N GLN A 118 9.27 -8.92 11.20
CA GLN A 118 10.36 -9.26 12.11
C GLN A 118 10.41 -8.28 13.28
N SER A 119 10.21 -6.99 13.02
CA SER A 119 10.23 -5.98 14.06
C SER A 119 9.12 -6.15 15.10
N LEU A 120 7.99 -6.76 14.71
CA LEU A 120 6.89 -7.02 15.63
C LEU A 120 7.24 -8.09 16.65
N ASN A 121 8.22 -8.94 16.35
CA ASN A 121 8.65 -10.02 17.25
C ASN A 121 9.84 -9.67 18.10
N GLU A 122 10.37 -8.45 17.96
CA GLU A 122 11.50 -7.97 18.73
C GLU A 122 11.03 -7.18 19.94
N ASP A 123 10.98 -7.83 21.08
CA ASP A 123 10.64 -7.17 22.33
C ASP A 123 11.59 -7.64 23.42
#